data_4a21560ec09fd96736dbace976e905f9
#
_entry.id   4a21560ec09fd96736dbace976e905f9
#
_cell.length_a   1.000
_cell.length_b   1.000
_cell.length_c   1.000
_cell.angle_alpha   90.00
_cell.angle_beta   90.00
_cell.angle_gamma   90.00
#
_symmetry.space_group_name_H-M   'P 1'
#
loop_
_entity.id
_entity.type
_entity.pdbx_description
1 polymer ?
#
loop_
_entity_poly.entity_id
_entity_poly.type
_entity_poly.pdbx_seq_one_letter_code
_entity_poly.pdbx_strand_id
1 'polypeptide(L)'
;MKFSLGTQEHGWVELTITDDIHRFEVIVSNVPNDFINDTMIALSQLLTYENKRQVWLSLEPAYYLMSIARQTDVFTITIDKGVSASNVVYYQASGDFKEVILPIYRSLKSFYNSRNEDLHWPAVNQMEFQNMLEAVALYKG
;
A
#
# COMPACT_ATOMS: atom_id res chain seq x y z
N MET A 1 -5.76 -6.81 10.56
CA MET A 1 -5.16 -7.02 9.23
C MET A 1 -3.64 -6.97 9.35
N LYS A 2 -2.95 -7.84 8.64
CA LYS A 2 -1.50 -7.78 8.47
C LYS A 2 -1.17 -7.37 7.04
N PHE A 3 -0.20 -6.50 6.90
CA PHE A 3 0.29 -6.02 5.61
C PHE A 3 1.81 -6.19 5.62
N SER A 4 2.33 -7.00 4.71
CA SER A 4 3.75 -7.37 4.72
C SER A 4 4.38 -7.16 3.35
N LEU A 5 5.59 -6.60 3.34
CA LEU A 5 6.40 -6.41 2.16
C LEU A 5 7.66 -7.25 2.30
N GLY A 6 7.95 -8.06 1.28
CA GLY A 6 9.19 -8.81 1.19
C GLY A 6 10.37 -7.92 0.80
N THR A 7 11.54 -8.53 0.69
CA THR A 7 12.75 -7.84 0.22
C THR A 7 12.65 -7.64 -1.29
N GLN A 8 13.04 -6.44 -1.77
CA GLN A 8 13.08 -6.20 -3.22
C GLN A 8 14.14 -7.10 -3.86
N GLU A 9 13.77 -7.69 -5.00
CA GLU A 9 14.63 -8.60 -5.73
C GLU A 9 14.36 -8.44 -7.22
N HIS A 10 15.38 -8.00 -7.96
CA HIS A 10 15.32 -7.81 -9.41
C HIS A 10 14.14 -6.94 -9.90
N GLY A 11 13.76 -5.95 -9.10
CA GLY A 11 12.65 -5.05 -9.45
C GLY A 11 11.27 -5.58 -9.04
N TRP A 12 11.21 -6.59 -8.18
CA TRP A 12 9.97 -7.19 -7.67
C TRP A 12 9.94 -7.20 -6.15
N VAL A 13 8.76 -7.01 -5.58
CA VAL A 13 8.52 -7.09 -4.14
C VAL A 13 7.27 -7.91 -3.89
N GLU A 14 7.35 -8.87 -2.99
CA GLU A 14 6.19 -9.64 -2.57
C GLU A 14 5.35 -8.81 -1.61
N LEU A 15 4.04 -8.74 -1.90
CA LEU A 15 3.05 -8.12 -1.03
C LEU A 15 2.11 -9.20 -0.51
N THR A 16 1.93 -9.25 0.80
CA THR A 16 1.00 -10.16 1.46
C THR A 16 0.08 -9.37 2.37
N ILE A 17 -1.23 -9.57 2.21
CA ILE A 17 -2.25 -8.96 3.07
C ILE A 17 -3.11 -10.11 3.63
N THR A 18 -3.23 -10.17 4.95
CA THR A 18 -3.98 -11.25 5.60
C THR A 18 -4.83 -10.72 6.75
N ASP A 19 -5.91 -11.42 7.02
CA ASP A 19 -6.68 -11.32 8.24
C ASP A 19 -7.08 -12.74 8.69
N ASP A 20 -8.00 -12.87 9.64
CA ASP A 20 -8.40 -14.18 10.18
C ASP A 20 -9.12 -15.06 9.16
N ILE A 21 -9.63 -14.47 8.06
CA ILE A 21 -10.51 -15.17 7.11
C ILE A 21 -9.87 -15.24 5.72
N HIS A 22 -9.17 -14.17 5.30
CA HIS A 22 -8.70 -13.99 3.91
C HIS A 22 -7.20 -13.79 3.84
N ARG A 23 -6.64 -14.18 2.69
CA ARG A 23 -5.24 -13.98 2.37
C ARG A 23 -5.10 -13.56 0.91
N PHE A 24 -4.33 -12.53 0.66
CA PHE A 24 -3.96 -12.08 -0.69
C PHE A 24 -2.44 -11.99 -0.77
N GLU A 25 -1.88 -12.65 -1.78
CA GLU A 25 -0.44 -12.63 -2.06
C GLU A 25 -0.21 -12.27 -3.51
N VAL A 26 0.77 -11.40 -3.75
CA VAL A 26 1.15 -11.02 -5.11
C VAL A 26 2.60 -10.56 -5.11
N ILE A 27 3.31 -10.83 -6.22
CA ILE A 27 4.64 -10.30 -6.45
C ILE A 27 4.49 -9.12 -7.40
N VAL A 28 4.88 -7.93 -6.95
CA VAL A 28 4.61 -6.66 -7.63
C VAL A 28 5.89 -6.11 -8.23
N SER A 29 5.80 -5.68 -9.50
CA SER A 29 6.90 -5.03 -10.23
C SER A 29 6.94 -3.52 -9.95
N ASN A 30 8.12 -2.92 -10.10
CA ASN A 30 8.27 -1.46 -10.06
C ASN A 30 8.00 -0.79 -11.42
N VAL A 31 7.57 -1.54 -12.41
CA VAL A 31 7.28 -1.02 -13.77
C VAL A 31 5.82 -1.28 -14.10
N PRO A 32 5.03 -0.26 -14.46
CA PRO A 32 5.42 1.13 -14.78
C PRO A 32 5.51 2.08 -13.57
N ASN A 33 5.18 1.63 -12.36
CA ASN A 33 5.13 2.49 -11.18
C ASN A 33 5.76 1.82 -9.96
N ASP A 34 6.29 2.65 -9.05
CA ASP A 34 6.76 2.21 -7.74
C ASP A 34 5.58 2.23 -6.76
N PHE A 35 4.97 1.06 -6.52
CA PHE A 35 3.79 0.98 -5.66
C PHE A 35 4.10 1.31 -4.19
N ILE A 36 5.35 1.13 -3.75
CA ILE A 36 5.77 1.49 -2.39
C ILE A 36 5.66 3.01 -2.21
N ASN A 37 6.23 3.77 -3.14
CA ASN A 37 6.16 5.23 -3.13
C ASN A 37 4.71 5.71 -3.27
N ASP A 38 3.95 5.12 -4.18
CA ASP A 38 2.56 5.48 -4.40
C ASP A 38 1.70 5.21 -3.16
N THR A 39 2.00 4.15 -2.41
CA THR A 39 1.30 3.85 -1.15
C THR A 39 1.63 4.87 -0.07
N MET A 40 2.88 5.31 0.03
CA MET A 40 3.26 6.38 0.97
C MET A 40 2.49 7.66 0.68
N ILE A 41 2.40 8.04 -0.59
CA ILE A 41 1.64 9.21 -1.03
C ILE A 41 0.15 9.04 -0.68
N ALA A 42 -0.41 7.86 -0.96
CA ALA A 42 -1.81 7.56 -0.68
C ALA A 42 -2.13 7.72 0.81
N LEU A 43 -1.30 7.19 1.71
CA LEU A 43 -1.51 7.33 3.14
C LEU A 43 -1.45 8.79 3.58
N SER A 44 -0.47 9.54 3.10
CA SER A 44 -0.35 10.98 3.43
C SER A 44 -1.61 11.73 3.05
N GLN A 45 -2.12 11.50 1.86
CA GLN A 45 -3.29 12.20 1.34
C GLN A 45 -4.58 11.78 2.02
N LEU A 46 -4.75 10.49 2.30
CA LEU A 46 -5.94 9.99 3.00
C LEU A 46 -6.04 10.53 4.43
N LEU A 47 -4.91 10.74 5.09
CA LEU A 47 -4.90 11.25 6.45
C LEU A 47 -5.02 12.77 6.53
N THR A 48 -4.92 13.47 5.39
CA THR A 48 -4.97 14.94 5.36
C THR A 48 -6.22 15.49 4.66
N TYR A 49 -6.49 15.09 3.42
CA TYR A 49 -7.57 15.74 2.66
C TYR A 49 -8.33 14.84 1.68
N GLU A 50 -7.84 13.65 1.37
CA GLU A 50 -8.49 12.78 0.39
C GLU A 50 -9.38 11.74 1.08
N ASN A 51 -10.44 11.30 0.38
CA ASN A 51 -11.35 10.26 0.87
C ASN A 51 -11.07 8.90 0.23
N LYS A 52 -10.37 8.86 -0.89
CA LYS A 52 -10.05 7.61 -1.59
C LYS A 52 -8.79 7.80 -2.42
N ARG A 53 -7.91 6.80 -2.37
CA ARG A 53 -6.73 6.73 -3.24
C ARG A 53 -6.59 5.33 -3.79
N GLN A 54 -6.07 5.25 -5.02
CA GLN A 54 -5.80 3.98 -5.67
C GLN A 54 -4.32 3.86 -5.97
N VAL A 55 -3.79 2.65 -5.77
CA VAL A 55 -2.41 2.30 -6.08
C VAL A 55 -2.41 1.13 -7.05
N TRP A 56 -1.69 1.27 -8.13
CA TRP A 56 -1.54 0.24 -9.14
C TRP A 56 -0.49 -0.76 -8.69
N LEU A 57 -0.86 -2.06 -8.66
CA LEU A 57 0.04 -3.17 -8.35
C LEU A 57 0.38 -3.88 -9.66
N SER A 58 1.52 -3.55 -10.25
CA SER A 58 1.89 -4.03 -11.59
C SER A 58 2.41 -5.45 -11.57
N LEU A 59 1.93 -6.27 -12.52
CA LEU A 59 2.39 -7.64 -12.75
C LEU A 59 3.06 -7.80 -14.11
N GLU A 60 3.18 -6.69 -14.88
CA GLU A 60 3.80 -6.62 -16.22
C GLU A 60 3.30 -7.69 -17.19
N PRO A 61 2.23 -7.47 -17.99
CA PRO A 61 1.46 -6.25 -18.13
C PRO A 61 0.18 -6.22 -17.29
N ALA A 62 -0.22 -7.33 -16.70
CA ALA A 62 -1.41 -7.39 -15.85
C ALA A 62 -1.22 -6.54 -14.59
N TYR A 63 -2.29 -6.28 -13.86
CA TYR A 63 -2.23 -5.49 -12.64
C TYR A 63 -3.43 -5.78 -11.74
N TYR A 64 -3.27 -5.44 -10.46
CA TYR A 64 -4.37 -5.24 -9.53
C TYR A 64 -4.45 -3.77 -9.16
N LEU A 65 -5.62 -3.32 -8.74
CA LEU A 65 -5.80 -2.02 -8.11
C LEU A 65 -6.01 -2.19 -6.61
N MET A 66 -5.19 -1.53 -5.83
CA MET A 66 -5.35 -1.42 -4.39
C MET A 66 -6.00 -0.07 -4.10
N SER A 67 -7.23 -0.08 -3.61
CA SER A 67 -7.95 1.13 -3.23
C SER A 67 -7.99 1.23 -1.72
N ILE A 68 -7.71 2.41 -1.18
CA ILE A 68 -7.88 2.70 0.24
C ILE A 68 -8.85 3.86 0.34
N ALA A 69 -9.96 3.64 1.03
CA ALA A 69 -11.01 4.63 1.19
C ALA A 69 -11.19 4.97 2.67
N ARG A 70 -11.59 6.20 2.93
CA ARG A 70 -11.84 6.69 4.27
C ARG A 70 -13.23 7.29 4.34
N GLN A 71 -14.00 6.86 5.34
CA GLN A 71 -15.28 7.47 5.67
C GLN A 71 -15.27 7.76 7.17
N THR A 72 -15.12 9.03 7.52
CA THR A 72 -14.89 9.50 8.89
C THR A 72 -13.63 8.83 9.47
N ASP A 73 -13.78 7.91 10.42
CA ASP A 73 -12.67 7.21 11.05
C ASP A 73 -12.59 5.73 10.65
N VAL A 74 -13.33 5.34 9.61
CA VAL A 74 -13.31 3.96 9.08
C VAL A 74 -12.55 3.96 7.77
N PHE A 75 -11.58 3.04 7.68
CA PHE A 75 -10.75 2.84 6.50
C PHE A 75 -11.06 1.49 5.88
N THR A 76 -11.15 1.45 4.55
CA THR A 76 -11.41 0.22 3.81
C THR A 76 -10.33 0.04 2.76
N ILE A 77 -9.66 -1.12 2.78
CA ILE A 77 -8.74 -1.51 1.72
C ILE A 77 -9.43 -2.55 0.84
N THR A 78 -9.31 -2.36 -0.48
CA THR A 78 -9.91 -3.27 -1.47
C THR A 78 -8.90 -3.57 -2.56
N ILE A 79 -8.78 -4.84 -2.92
CA ILE A 79 -7.96 -5.27 -4.07
C ILE A 79 -8.90 -5.82 -5.14
N ASP A 80 -8.87 -5.20 -6.33
CA ASP A 80 -9.64 -5.64 -7.50
C ASP A 80 -8.85 -5.36 -8.79
N LYS A 81 -9.48 -5.50 -9.94
CA LYS A 81 -8.84 -5.21 -11.24
C LYS A 81 -9.40 -3.95 -11.92
N GLY A 82 -10.14 -3.15 -11.15
CA GLY A 82 -10.72 -1.93 -11.68
C GLY A 82 -12.04 -2.14 -12.41
N VAL A 83 -12.58 -1.05 -12.92
CA VAL A 83 -13.98 -0.97 -13.40
C VAL A 83 -14.22 -1.75 -14.69
N SER A 84 -13.19 -1.93 -15.51
CA SER A 84 -13.30 -2.61 -16.81
C SER A 84 -13.26 -4.12 -16.72
N ALA A 85 -12.95 -4.69 -15.55
CA ALA A 85 -12.88 -6.11 -15.33
C ALA A 85 -14.15 -6.61 -14.64
N SER A 86 -14.25 -7.92 -14.41
CA SER A 86 -15.33 -8.49 -13.62
C SER A 86 -15.37 -7.86 -12.22
N ASN A 87 -16.56 -7.83 -11.60
CA ASN A 87 -16.75 -7.27 -10.25
C ASN A 87 -16.13 -8.14 -9.14
N VAL A 88 -15.02 -8.82 -9.42
CA VAL A 88 -14.36 -9.69 -8.45
C VAL A 88 -13.49 -8.87 -7.54
N VAL A 89 -13.73 -9.02 -6.24
CA VAL A 89 -12.89 -8.46 -5.19
C VAL A 89 -12.00 -9.58 -4.66
N TYR A 90 -10.68 -9.40 -4.75
CA TYR A 90 -9.70 -10.40 -4.32
C TYR A 90 -9.39 -10.31 -2.84
N TYR A 91 -9.53 -9.12 -2.28
CA TYR A 91 -9.33 -8.88 -0.86
C TYR A 91 -10.09 -7.61 -0.45
N GLN A 92 -10.69 -7.62 0.73
CA GLN A 92 -11.31 -6.44 1.31
C GLN A 92 -11.28 -6.54 2.83
N ALA A 93 -10.92 -5.44 3.48
CA ALA A 93 -10.96 -5.33 4.93
C ALA A 93 -11.28 -3.89 5.32
N SER A 94 -12.03 -3.73 6.40
CA SER A 94 -12.38 -2.43 6.97
C SER A 94 -12.05 -2.39 8.45
N GLY A 95 -11.76 -1.22 8.94
CA GLY A 95 -11.49 -1.01 10.35
C GLY A 95 -11.05 0.41 10.62
N ASP A 96 -10.65 0.65 11.87
CA ASP A 96 -10.15 1.96 12.27
C ASP A 96 -8.69 2.17 11.82
N PHE A 97 -8.13 3.29 12.20
CA PHE A 97 -6.75 3.64 11.90
C PHE A 97 -5.76 2.55 12.35
N LYS A 98 -5.93 2.00 13.55
CA LYS A 98 -5.03 0.97 14.08
C LYS A 98 -5.15 -0.34 13.33
N GLU A 99 -6.33 -0.67 12.86
CA GLU A 99 -6.60 -1.95 12.19
C GLU A 99 -6.17 -1.97 10.73
N VAL A 100 -6.27 -0.84 10.04
CA VAL A 100 -5.99 -0.77 8.59
C VAL A 100 -4.76 0.05 8.27
N ILE A 101 -4.66 1.27 8.76
CA ILE A 101 -3.58 2.19 8.37
C ILE A 101 -2.26 1.86 9.05
N LEU A 102 -2.26 1.59 10.34
CA LEU A 102 -1.01 1.30 11.06
C LEU A 102 -0.26 0.09 10.52
N PRO A 103 -0.91 -1.04 10.16
CA PRO A 103 -0.18 -2.16 9.55
C PRO A 103 0.53 -1.77 8.25
N ILE A 104 -0.13 -1.01 7.39
CA ILE A 104 0.46 -0.52 6.14
C ILE A 104 1.65 0.40 6.44
N TYR A 105 1.44 1.37 7.30
CA TYR A 105 2.45 2.34 7.72
C TYR A 105 3.70 1.67 8.28
N ARG A 106 3.52 0.71 9.20
CA ARG A 106 4.62 -0.02 9.80
C ARG A 106 5.42 -0.83 8.79
N SER A 107 4.73 -1.45 7.83
CA SER A 107 5.39 -2.19 6.75
C SER A 107 6.21 -1.28 5.84
N LEU A 108 5.68 -0.11 5.50
CA LEU A 108 6.40 0.86 4.69
C LEU A 108 7.65 1.37 5.42
N LYS A 109 7.55 1.65 6.71
CA LYS A 109 8.70 2.04 7.54
C LYS A 109 9.75 0.93 7.60
N SER A 110 9.31 -0.29 7.82
CA SER A 110 10.21 -1.44 7.89
C SER A 110 10.93 -1.65 6.56
N PHE A 111 10.21 -1.55 5.46
CA PHE A 111 10.79 -1.65 4.12
C PHE A 111 11.84 -0.56 3.90
N TYR A 112 11.52 0.69 4.24
CA TYR A 112 12.45 1.81 4.11
C TYR A 112 13.73 1.57 4.91
N ASN A 113 13.60 1.13 6.16
CA ASN A 113 14.73 1.02 7.09
C ASN A 113 15.61 -0.22 6.85
N SER A 114 15.06 -1.29 6.27
CA SER A 114 15.76 -2.56 6.11
C SER A 114 16.07 -2.93 4.67
N ARG A 115 15.70 -2.08 3.69
CA ARG A 115 15.93 -2.41 2.29
C ARG A 115 17.42 -2.44 1.98
N ASN A 116 17.82 -3.41 1.18
CA ASN A 116 19.14 -3.46 0.57
C ASN A 116 19.10 -2.63 -0.72
N GLU A 117 20.27 -2.15 -1.16
CA GLU A 117 20.37 -1.53 -2.46
C GLU A 117 20.04 -2.55 -3.55
N ASP A 118 19.10 -2.18 -4.40
CA ASP A 118 18.72 -2.95 -5.57
C ASP A 118 18.66 -1.99 -6.75
N LEU A 119 19.52 -2.23 -7.74
CA LEU A 119 19.59 -1.40 -8.95
C LEU A 119 18.28 -1.42 -9.75
N HIS A 120 17.46 -2.45 -9.54
CA HIS A 120 16.20 -2.64 -10.26
C HIS A 120 14.99 -2.03 -9.53
N TRP A 121 15.18 -1.54 -8.31
CA TRP A 121 14.10 -0.86 -7.57
C TRP A 121 14.50 0.58 -7.28
N PRO A 122 13.60 1.55 -7.55
CA PRO A 122 13.90 2.96 -7.29
C PRO A 122 14.24 3.22 -5.85
N ALA A 123 15.12 4.20 -5.63
CA ALA A 123 15.39 4.69 -4.29
C ALA A 123 14.10 5.25 -3.68
N VAL A 124 13.92 5.07 -2.37
CA VAL A 124 12.77 5.63 -1.67
C VAL A 124 12.82 7.15 -1.74
N ASN A 125 11.69 7.78 -2.08
CA ASN A 125 11.56 9.22 -2.07
C ASN A 125 11.48 9.71 -0.62
N GLN A 126 12.56 10.35 -0.15
CA GLN A 126 12.65 10.79 1.25
C GLN A 126 11.59 11.81 1.62
N MET A 127 11.22 12.70 0.69
CA MET A 127 10.17 13.69 0.93
C MET A 127 8.82 13.03 1.13
N GLU A 128 8.47 12.06 0.31
CA GLU A 128 7.19 11.34 0.44
C GLU A 128 7.17 10.49 1.70
N PHE A 129 8.28 9.88 2.05
CA PHE A 129 8.41 9.16 3.31
C PHE A 129 8.20 10.08 4.50
N GLN A 130 8.84 11.25 4.51
CA GLN A 130 8.71 12.24 5.57
C GLN A 130 7.27 12.76 5.66
N ASN A 131 6.62 13.04 4.53
CA ASN A 131 5.22 13.46 4.49
C ASN A 131 4.31 12.42 5.13
N MET A 132 4.54 11.14 4.87
CA MET A 132 3.80 10.06 5.48
C MET A 132 3.99 10.03 7.01
N LEU A 133 5.23 10.15 7.48
CA LEU A 133 5.53 10.19 8.93
C LEU A 133 4.77 11.32 9.62
N GLU A 134 4.79 12.50 9.01
CA GLU A 134 4.11 13.68 9.55
C GLU A 134 2.59 13.52 9.55
N ALA A 135 2.03 13.01 8.47
CA ALA A 135 0.59 12.79 8.35
C ALA A 135 0.09 11.80 9.42
N VAL A 136 0.83 10.73 9.65
CA VAL A 136 0.49 9.76 10.69
C VAL A 136 0.60 10.37 12.09
N ALA A 137 1.66 11.12 12.35
CA ALA A 137 1.85 11.78 13.64
C ALA A 137 0.71 12.78 13.94
N LEU A 138 0.33 13.58 12.97
CA LEU A 138 -0.76 14.54 13.11
C LEU A 138 -2.12 13.86 13.31
N TYR A 139 -2.37 12.76 12.60
CA TYR A 139 -3.63 12.02 12.74
C TYR A 139 -3.76 11.39 14.13
N LYS A 140 -2.67 10.87 14.67
CA LYS A 140 -2.65 10.30 16.03
C LYS A 140 -2.88 11.35 17.11
N GLY A 141 -2.64 12.59 16.77
CA GLY A 141 -2.83 13.72 17.67
C GLY A 141 -1.80 13.89 18.70
#